data_c904eaea394a3351a5498dfaf00c9a42
#
_entry.id   c904eaea394a3351a5498dfaf00c9a42
#
_cell.length_a   1.000
_cell.length_b   1.000
_cell.length_c   1.000
_cell.angle_alpha   90.00
_cell.angle_beta   90.00
_cell.angle_gamma   90.00
#
_symmetry.space_group_name_H-M   'P 1'
#
loop_
_entity.id
_entity.type
_entity.pdbx_description
1 polymer ?
#
loop_
_entity_poly.entity_id
_entity_poly.type
_entity_poly.pdbx_seq_one_letter_code
_entity_poly.pdbx_strand_id
1 'polypeptide(L)'
;MVIKYLDKIYTFLVINRESSFSKASKVLGISQPAVTQQIRTLENFLGVNLFERKKNGVALTKDGQNFLKIAEEFERFLRDFDKKIDKFKKLDTPFLIGASPTVGNYNLPECIKYFKTLINKEINLIIKNNDALFDDVKNSVIDLAFVTKKVNNGLNYVEWLEDELVVFSNKPLPPTLEPEDLKDYKMICREPNSSTREFIKKAFEEQHFECDTLNILSVVHNSTALKFTVMNSQEQVVSIISKMVIKDELREKKLFAARIKGLNLKRKTYIVYKEETKEIGAILKFIRS
;
A
#
# COMPACT_ATOMS: atom_id res chain seq x y z
N MET A 1 5.11 -37.14 6.74
CA MET A 1 5.68 -36.18 5.78
C MET A 1 4.57 -35.24 5.32
N VAL A 2 4.74 -33.94 5.45
CA VAL A 2 3.72 -32.88 5.25
C VAL A 2 3.09 -32.88 3.84
N ILE A 3 3.82 -33.36 2.83
CA ILE A 3 3.35 -33.37 1.42
C ILE A 3 1.95 -33.96 1.22
N LYS A 4 1.54 -34.94 2.01
CA LYS A 4 0.20 -35.55 1.94
C LYS A 4 -0.94 -34.64 2.43
N TYR A 5 -0.60 -33.46 2.98
CA TYR A 5 -1.55 -32.55 3.59
C TYR A 5 -1.58 -31.17 2.92
N LEU A 6 -0.89 -31.00 1.78
CA LEU A 6 -0.78 -29.69 1.11
C LEU A 6 -2.15 -29.12 0.69
N ASP A 7 -3.00 -29.97 0.13
CA ASP A 7 -4.38 -29.63 -0.23
C ASP A 7 -5.21 -29.20 1.00
N LYS A 8 -4.96 -29.83 2.14
CA LYS A 8 -5.66 -29.56 3.40
C LYS A 8 -5.18 -28.27 4.06
N ILE A 9 -3.89 -27.96 3.92
CA ILE A 9 -3.33 -26.65 4.32
C ILE A 9 -3.95 -25.54 3.47
N TYR A 10 -4.10 -25.75 2.17
CA TYR A 10 -4.78 -24.79 1.30
C TYR A 10 -6.25 -24.63 1.68
N THR A 11 -6.95 -25.72 1.97
CA THR A 11 -8.33 -25.69 2.47
C THR A 11 -8.45 -24.91 3.77
N PHE A 12 -7.51 -25.07 4.70
CA PHE A 12 -7.46 -24.29 5.94
C PHE A 12 -7.36 -22.78 5.66
N LEU A 13 -6.48 -22.36 4.74
CA LEU A 13 -6.32 -20.96 4.35
C LEU A 13 -7.59 -20.38 3.73
N VAL A 14 -8.27 -21.15 2.87
CA VAL A 14 -9.53 -20.72 2.25
C VAL A 14 -10.63 -20.55 3.28
N ILE A 15 -10.77 -21.49 4.24
CA ILE A 15 -11.77 -21.37 5.31
C ILE A 15 -11.49 -20.15 6.20
N ASN A 16 -10.22 -19.89 6.51
CA ASN A 16 -9.85 -18.72 7.30
C ASN A 16 -10.26 -17.40 6.58
N ARG A 17 -10.06 -17.30 5.28
CA ARG A 17 -10.46 -16.12 4.47
C ARG A 17 -11.96 -15.94 4.40
N GLU A 18 -12.67 -17.04 4.17
CA GLU A 18 -14.13 -17.02 4.00
C GLU A 18 -14.90 -17.00 5.31
N SER A 19 -14.24 -17.31 6.44
CA SER A 19 -14.85 -17.51 7.78
C SER A 19 -16.06 -18.45 7.77
N SER A 20 -16.10 -19.38 6.79
CA SER A 20 -17.24 -20.28 6.55
C SER A 20 -16.85 -21.51 5.75
N PHE A 21 -17.18 -22.70 6.27
CA PHE A 21 -17.01 -23.98 5.55
C PHE A 21 -17.84 -24.05 4.27
N SER A 22 -19.04 -23.49 4.29
CA SER A 22 -19.93 -23.49 3.12
C SER A 22 -19.45 -22.55 2.02
N LYS A 23 -18.91 -21.36 2.36
CA LYS A 23 -18.30 -20.46 1.37
C LYS A 23 -17.01 -21.06 0.82
N ALA A 24 -16.17 -21.61 1.69
CA ALA A 24 -14.93 -22.28 1.29
C ALA A 24 -15.18 -23.43 0.33
N SER A 25 -16.25 -24.23 0.52
CA SER A 25 -16.59 -25.33 -0.39
C SER A 25 -16.88 -24.83 -1.81
N LYS A 26 -17.54 -23.67 -1.95
CA LYS A 26 -17.79 -23.04 -3.26
C LYS A 26 -16.51 -22.57 -3.93
N VAL A 27 -15.62 -21.93 -3.16
CA VAL A 27 -14.33 -21.47 -3.65
C VAL A 27 -13.44 -22.63 -4.11
N LEU A 28 -13.45 -23.73 -3.34
CA LEU A 28 -12.64 -24.92 -3.61
C LEU A 28 -13.26 -25.84 -4.68
N GLY A 29 -14.51 -25.63 -5.06
CA GLY A 29 -15.20 -26.50 -6.03
C GLY A 29 -15.47 -27.93 -5.51
N ILE A 30 -15.56 -28.13 -4.18
CA ILE A 30 -15.82 -29.42 -3.53
C ILE A 30 -17.01 -29.34 -2.56
N SER A 31 -17.54 -30.47 -2.15
CA SER A 31 -18.66 -30.50 -1.21
C SER A 31 -18.25 -30.03 0.19
N GLN A 32 -19.17 -29.43 0.94
CA GLN A 32 -18.91 -29.01 2.32
C GLN A 32 -18.52 -30.19 3.26
N PRO A 33 -19.07 -31.40 3.15
CA PRO A 33 -18.57 -32.56 3.89
C PRO A 33 -17.09 -32.87 3.57
N ALA A 34 -16.69 -32.74 2.29
CA ALA A 34 -15.29 -32.93 1.88
C ALA A 34 -14.35 -31.90 2.52
N VAL A 35 -14.75 -30.61 2.54
CA VAL A 35 -14.01 -29.55 3.24
C VAL A 35 -13.87 -29.89 4.73
N THR A 36 -14.94 -30.31 5.38
CA THR A 36 -14.92 -30.70 6.80
C THR A 36 -14.00 -31.89 7.05
N GLN A 37 -14.02 -32.89 6.16
CA GLN A 37 -13.15 -34.06 6.27
C GLN A 37 -11.67 -33.70 6.07
N GLN A 38 -11.36 -32.81 5.14
CA GLN A 38 -9.98 -32.33 4.94
C GLN A 38 -9.44 -31.65 6.19
N ILE A 39 -10.24 -30.78 6.84
CA ILE A 39 -9.81 -30.11 8.06
C ILE A 39 -9.65 -31.09 9.21
N ARG A 40 -10.59 -32.01 9.42
CA ARG A 40 -10.43 -33.05 10.46
C ARG A 40 -9.16 -33.88 10.25
N THR A 41 -8.83 -34.21 9.00
CA THR A 41 -7.60 -34.95 8.68
C THR A 41 -6.37 -34.12 9.02
N LEU A 42 -6.39 -32.81 8.78
CA LEU A 42 -5.29 -31.90 9.13
C LEU A 42 -5.17 -31.75 10.66
N GLU A 43 -6.28 -31.54 11.35
CA GLU A 43 -6.34 -31.41 12.81
C GLU A 43 -5.86 -32.69 13.51
N ASN A 44 -6.26 -33.86 13.01
CA ASN A 44 -5.76 -35.14 13.51
C ASN A 44 -4.26 -35.31 13.30
N PHE A 45 -3.73 -34.85 12.18
CA PHE A 45 -2.30 -34.90 11.91
C PHE A 45 -1.51 -33.97 12.84
N LEU A 46 -2.05 -32.80 13.14
CA LEU A 46 -1.43 -31.80 14.01
C LEU A 46 -1.68 -32.09 15.51
N GLY A 47 -2.67 -32.91 15.85
CA GLY A 47 -3.08 -33.20 17.22
C GLY A 47 -3.79 -32.05 17.93
N VAL A 48 -4.28 -31.06 17.18
CA VAL A 48 -4.95 -29.86 17.72
C VAL A 48 -6.14 -29.46 16.85
N ASN A 49 -7.12 -28.77 17.44
CA ASN A 49 -8.21 -28.16 16.69
C ASN A 49 -7.78 -26.78 16.18
N LEU A 50 -8.00 -26.52 14.90
CA LEU A 50 -7.63 -25.25 14.24
C LEU A 50 -8.79 -24.25 14.24
N PHE A 51 -10.03 -24.74 14.21
CA PHE A 51 -11.24 -23.92 14.15
C PHE A 51 -12.16 -24.16 15.35
N GLU A 52 -12.85 -23.12 15.77
CA GLU A 52 -13.98 -23.17 16.71
C GLU A 52 -15.24 -22.58 16.07
N ARG A 53 -16.41 -23.13 16.46
CA ARG A 53 -17.70 -22.62 15.98
C ARG A 53 -18.08 -21.35 16.72
N LYS A 54 -18.57 -20.35 15.99
CA LYS A 54 -19.16 -19.12 16.51
C LYS A 54 -20.62 -19.00 16.04
N LYS A 55 -21.40 -18.11 16.67
CA LYS A 55 -22.81 -17.86 16.27
C LYS A 55 -22.93 -17.47 14.79
N ASN A 56 -21.93 -16.78 14.23
CA ASN A 56 -21.95 -16.25 12.86
C ASN A 56 -20.87 -16.86 11.96
N GLY A 57 -20.50 -18.14 12.15
CA GLY A 57 -19.50 -18.80 11.30
C GLY A 57 -18.45 -19.57 12.09
N VAL A 58 -17.21 -19.47 11.66
CA VAL A 58 -16.06 -20.12 12.31
C VAL A 58 -14.94 -19.11 12.56
N ALA A 59 -14.21 -19.33 13.65
CA ALA A 59 -13.03 -18.59 14.00
C ALA A 59 -11.85 -19.53 14.26
N LEU A 60 -10.64 -19.02 14.19
CA LEU A 60 -9.44 -19.78 14.57
C LEU A 60 -9.35 -19.94 16.08
N THR A 61 -8.94 -21.12 16.52
CA THR A 61 -8.44 -21.35 17.88
C THR A 61 -7.08 -20.66 18.07
N LYS A 62 -6.53 -20.68 19.28
CA LYS A 62 -5.16 -20.22 19.55
C LYS A 62 -4.14 -21.01 18.72
N ASP A 63 -4.33 -22.33 18.63
CA ASP A 63 -3.46 -23.19 17.81
C ASP A 63 -3.67 -22.92 16.32
N GLY A 64 -4.92 -22.66 15.89
CA GLY A 64 -5.22 -22.22 14.53
C GLY A 64 -4.52 -20.91 14.15
N GLN A 65 -4.43 -19.93 15.05
CA GLN A 65 -3.69 -18.68 14.85
C GLN A 65 -2.19 -18.91 14.71
N ASN A 66 -1.62 -19.80 15.52
CA ASN A 66 -0.21 -20.19 15.41
C ASN A 66 0.06 -20.93 14.10
N PHE A 67 -0.81 -21.85 13.73
CA PHE A 67 -0.70 -22.59 12.48
C PHE A 67 -0.88 -21.70 11.23
N LEU A 68 -1.72 -20.65 11.33
CA LEU A 68 -1.90 -19.70 10.24
C LEU A 68 -0.59 -19.08 9.78
N LYS A 69 0.30 -18.72 10.69
CA LYS A 69 1.62 -18.14 10.36
C LYS A 69 2.44 -19.11 9.49
N ILE A 70 2.43 -20.39 9.86
CA ILE A 70 3.15 -21.46 9.11
C ILE A 70 2.49 -21.68 7.75
N ALA A 71 1.14 -21.73 7.70
CA ALA A 71 0.39 -21.93 6.48
C ALA A 71 0.56 -20.77 5.48
N GLU A 72 0.65 -19.53 5.97
CA GLU A 72 0.94 -18.35 5.14
C GLU A 72 2.36 -18.35 4.59
N GLU A 73 3.35 -18.83 5.36
CA GLU A 73 4.71 -19.02 4.85
C GLU A 73 4.76 -20.04 3.72
N PHE A 74 4.03 -21.13 3.89
CA PHE A 74 3.91 -22.15 2.84
C PHE A 74 3.20 -21.61 1.59
N GLU A 75 2.14 -20.84 1.74
CA GLU A 75 1.47 -20.23 0.59
C GLU A 75 2.39 -19.23 -0.16
N ARG A 76 3.23 -18.49 0.57
CA ARG A 76 4.27 -17.65 -0.04
C ARG A 76 5.25 -18.47 -0.86
N PHE A 77 5.73 -19.58 -0.30
CA PHE A 77 6.64 -20.49 -1.01
C PHE A 77 6.00 -21.02 -2.30
N LEU A 78 4.74 -21.43 -2.26
CA LEU A 78 4.02 -21.90 -3.45
C LEU A 78 3.90 -20.81 -4.51
N ARG A 79 3.57 -19.58 -4.15
CA ARG A 79 3.53 -18.45 -5.09
C ARG A 79 4.89 -18.18 -5.74
N ASP A 80 5.97 -18.25 -4.98
CA ASP A 80 7.32 -18.10 -5.54
C ASP A 80 7.67 -19.27 -6.48
N PHE A 81 7.19 -20.45 -6.18
CA PHE A 81 7.38 -21.63 -7.02
C PHE A 81 6.58 -21.52 -8.33
N ASP A 82 5.33 -21.07 -8.29
CA ASP A 82 4.52 -20.83 -9.47
C ASP A 82 5.19 -19.81 -10.41
N LYS A 83 5.75 -18.72 -9.88
CA LYS A 83 6.54 -17.78 -10.68
C LYS A 83 7.75 -18.44 -11.36
N LYS A 84 8.41 -19.37 -10.69
CA LYS A 84 9.53 -20.14 -11.29
C LYS A 84 9.04 -21.07 -12.40
N ILE A 85 7.88 -21.71 -12.21
CA ILE A 85 7.24 -22.53 -13.23
C ILE A 85 6.85 -21.68 -14.44
N ASP A 86 6.28 -20.50 -14.23
CA ASP A 86 5.90 -19.59 -15.31
C ASP A 86 7.13 -19.12 -16.11
N LYS A 87 8.25 -18.82 -15.41
CA LYS A 87 9.53 -18.57 -16.07
C LYS A 87 10.02 -19.79 -16.88
N PHE A 88 9.87 -20.99 -16.35
CA PHE A 88 10.23 -22.24 -17.04
C PHE A 88 9.35 -22.45 -18.28
N LYS A 89 8.06 -22.18 -18.19
CA LYS A 89 7.11 -22.27 -19.30
C LYS A 89 7.28 -21.16 -20.34
N LYS A 90 8.18 -20.19 -20.11
CA LYS A 90 8.35 -18.96 -20.91
C LYS A 90 7.04 -18.18 -21.09
N LEU A 91 6.14 -18.26 -20.12
CA LEU A 91 4.94 -17.42 -20.09
C LEU A 91 5.35 -15.97 -19.91
N ASP A 92 4.80 -15.10 -20.74
CA ASP A 92 5.06 -13.65 -20.74
C ASP A 92 4.25 -12.99 -19.61
N THR A 93 4.65 -13.24 -18.36
CA THR A 93 3.98 -12.65 -17.19
C THR A 93 4.29 -11.16 -17.11
N PRO A 94 3.28 -10.30 -16.90
CA PRO A 94 3.50 -8.87 -16.75
C PRO A 94 4.38 -8.60 -15.52
N PHE A 95 5.20 -7.56 -15.62
CA PHE A 95 5.97 -7.05 -14.50
C PHE A 95 5.08 -6.20 -13.61
N LEU A 96 4.97 -6.55 -12.32
CA LEU A 96 4.03 -5.92 -11.39
C LEU A 96 4.73 -4.84 -10.59
N ILE A 97 4.34 -3.58 -10.80
CA ILE A 97 4.83 -2.42 -10.05
C ILE A 97 3.77 -1.98 -9.06
N GLY A 98 4.12 -1.95 -7.78
CA GLY A 98 3.31 -1.31 -6.76
C GLY A 98 3.67 0.16 -6.59
N ALA A 99 2.71 1.01 -6.21
CA ALA A 99 2.98 2.39 -5.89
C ALA A 99 2.03 2.95 -4.83
N SER A 100 2.57 3.82 -3.96
CA SER A 100 1.73 4.64 -3.08
C SER A 100 0.88 5.60 -3.92
N PRO A 101 -0.31 6.03 -3.44
CA PRO A 101 -1.26 6.79 -4.25
C PRO A 101 -0.69 8.07 -4.88
N THR A 102 0.12 8.83 -4.16
CA THR A 102 0.74 10.04 -4.72
C THR A 102 1.72 9.68 -5.84
N VAL A 103 2.60 8.73 -5.60
CA VAL A 103 3.63 8.33 -6.56
C VAL A 103 3.01 7.67 -7.79
N GLY A 104 2.07 6.74 -7.59
CA GLY A 104 1.44 5.99 -8.65
C GLY A 104 0.57 6.82 -9.59
N ASN A 105 -0.11 7.85 -9.04
CA ASN A 105 -0.99 8.69 -9.85
C ASN A 105 -0.28 9.86 -10.52
N TYR A 106 0.82 10.37 -9.95
CA TYR A 106 1.39 11.66 -10.39
C TYR A 106 2.85 11.61 -10.86
N ASN A 107 3.64 10.62 -10.41
CA ASN A 107 5.05 10.51 -10.79
C ASN A 107 5.30 9.36 -11.80
N LEU A 108 4.72 8.19 -11.55
CA LEU A 108 5.00 6.99 -12.33
C LEU A 108 4.41 6.96 -13.75
N PRO A 109 3.25 7.56 -14.07
CA PRO A 109 2.65 7.43 -15.38
C PRO A 109 3.60 7.84 -16.53
N GLU A 110 4.41 8.86 -16.33
CA GLU A 110 5.42 9.30 -17.30
C GLU A 110 6.55 8.28 -17.47
N CYS A 111 6.89 7.54 -16.41
CA CYS A 111 8.00 6.58 -16.40
C CYS A 111 7.60 5.20 -16.94
N ILE A 112 6.35 4.79 -16.81
CA ILE A 112 5.87 3.43 -17.16
C ILE A 112 6.18 3.06 -18.61
N LYS A 113 5.98 4.00 -19.54
CA LYS A 113 6.29 3.79 -20.96
C LYS A 113 7.77 3.44 -21.18
N TYR A 114 8.66 4.13 -20.49
CA TYR A 114 10.10 3.88 -20.56
C TYR A 114 10.46 2.55 -19.92
N PHE A 115 9.91 2.25 -18.76
CA PHE A 115 10.14 0.97 -18.08
C PHE A 115 9.69 -0.21 -18.94
N LYS A 116 8.50 -0.13 -19.57
CA LYS A 116 8.00 -1.16 -20.48
C LYS A 116 8.99 -1.45 -21.61
N THR A 117 9.50 -0.41 -22.27
CA THR A 117 10.49 -0.55 -23.33
C THR A 117 11.81 -1.14 -22.81
N LEU A 118 12.24 -0.69 -21.63
CA LEU A 118 13.53 -1.05 -21.04
C LEU A 118 13.59 -2.54 -20.66
N ILE A 119 12.51 -3.07 -20.07
CA ILE A 119 12.48 -4.46 -19.64
C ILE A 119 11.82 -5.42 -20.65
N ASN A 120 11.28 -4.88 -21.75
CA ASN A 120 10.56 -5.62 -22.79
C ASN A 120 9.46 -6.54 -22.22
N LYS A 121 8.64 -6.02 -21.32
CA LYS A 121 7.51 -6.72 -20.69
C LYS A 121 6.31 -5.78 -20.55
N GLU A 122 5.11 -6.36 -20.50
CA GLU A 122 3.94 -5.65 -20.04
C GLU A 122 4.12 -5.28 -18.56
N ILE A 123 3.62 -4.09 -18.18
CA ILE A 123 3.69 -3.59 -16.81
C ILE A 123 2.27 -3.37 -16.30
N ASN A 124 1.97 -3.94 -15.14
CA ASN A 124 0.75 -3.65 -14.40
C ASN A 124 1.10 -2.80 -13.18
N LEU A 125 0.45 -1.63 -13.09
CA LEU A 125 0.60 -0.72 -11.96
C LEU A 125 -0.51 -0.97 -10.94
N ILE A 126 -0.12 -1.24 -9.69
CA ILE A 126 -1.00 -1.52 -8.55
C ILE A 126 -0.84 -0.41 -7.52
N ILE A 127 -1.93 0.30 -7.20
CA ILE A 127 -1.89 1.40 -6.24
C ILE A 127 -2.46 0.94 -4.90
N LYS A 128 -1.64 1.00 -3.85
CA LYS A 128 -1.99 0.63 -2.47
C LYS A 128 -1.28 1.56 -1.47
N ASN A 129 -1.65 1.50 -0.19
CA ASN A 129 -0.88 2.15 0.88
C ASN A 129 0.50 1.48 1.06
N ASN A 130 1.44 2.19 1.72
CA ASN A 130 2.81 1.69 1.87
C ASN A 130 2.89 0.34 2.58
N ASP A 131 2.10 0.11 3.62
CA ASP A 131 2.19 -1.12 4.42
C ASP A 131 1.75 -2.34 3.61
N ALA A 132 0.64 -2.24 2.88
CA ALA A 132 0.21 -3.28 1.94
C ALA A 132 1.24 -3.51 0.82
N LEU A 133 1.93 -2.46 0.34
CA LEU A 133 2.99 -2.60 -0.66
C LEU A 133 4.21 -3.33 -0.10
N PHE A 134 4.60 -3.07 1.15
CA PHE A 134 5.70 -3.80 1.79
C PHE A 134 5.38 -5.30 1.91
N ASP A 135 4.14 -5.62 2.31
CA ASP A 135 3.70 -7.01 2.38
C ASP A 135 3.67 -7.68 1.00
N ASP A 136 3.17 -6.98 -0.01
CA ASP A 136 3.13 -7.49 -1.38
C ASP A 136 4.55 -7.74 -1.95
N VAL A 137 5.52 -6.84 -1.72
CA VAL A 137 6.93 -7.04 -2.13
C VAL A 137 7.56 -8.19 -1.36
N LYS A 138 7.39 -8.22 -0.03
CA LYS A 138 7.92 -9.29 0.82
C LYS A 138 7.40 -10.66 0.43
N ASN A 139 6.12 -10.72 0.05
CA ASN A 139 5.44 -11.94 -0.38
C ASN A 139 5.58 -12.21 -1.89
N SER A 140 6.40 -11.42 -2.60
CA SER A 140 6.62 -11.55 -4.05
C SER A 140 5.30 -11.51 -4.87
N VAL A 141 4.27 -10.83 -4.35
CA VAL A 141 3.01 -10.55 -5.07
C VAL A 141 3.25 -9.49 -6.15
N ILE A 142 4.10 -8.51 -5.86
CA ILE A 142 4.60 -7.51 -6.81
C ILE A 142 6.13 -7.60 -6.90
N ASP A 143 6.69 -7.17 -8.03
CA ASP A 143 8.12 -7.29 -8.30
C ASP A 143 8.92 -6.16 -7.62
N LEU A 144 8.41 -4.93 -7.68
CA LEU A 144 8.96 -3.77 -6.96
C LEU A 144 7.85 -2.78 -6.59
N ALA A 145 8.12 -1.91 -5.62
CA ALA A 145 7.19 -0.85 -5.24
C ALA A 145 7.86 0.52 -5.12
N PHE A 146 7.08 1.58 -5.39
CA PHE A 146 7.44 2.97 -5.14
C PHE A 146 6.66 3.50 -3.92
N VAL A 147 7.39 3.84 -2.87
CA VAL A 147 6.83 4.17 -1.56
C VAL A 147 7.32 5.52 -1.05
N THR A 148 6.62 6.10 -0.07
CA THR A 148 6.93 7.42 0.51
C THR A 148 7.51 7.34 1.92
N LYS A 149 7.83 6.13 2.40
CA LYS A 149 8.53 5.93 3.67
C LYS A 149 9.50 4.75 3.57
N LYS A 150 10.56 4.77 4.38
CA LYS A 150 11.48 3.64 4.58
C LYS A 150 11.27 3.06 5.95
N VAL A 151 11.23 1.72 6.04
CA VAL A 151 11.12 0.98 7.31
C VAL A 151 12.14 -0.14 7.34
N ASN A 152 12.53 -0.56 8.53
CA ASN A 152 13.45 -1.71 8.69
C ASN A 152 12.63 -3.02 8.65
N ASN A 153 12.46 -3.59 7.48
CA ASN A 153 11.62 -4.77 7.24
C ASN A 153 12.31 -5.88 6.41
N GLY A 154 13.64 -5.77 6.23
CA GLY A 154 14.43 -6.75 5.48
C GLY A 154 14.33 -6.62 3.95
N LEU A 155 13.67 -5.58 3.42
CA LEU A 155 13.62 -5.27 1.99
C LEU A 155 14.76 -4.32 1.58
N ASN A 156 15.07 -4.30 0.28
CA ASN A 156 16.05 -3.38 -0.29
C ASN A 156 15.38 -2.05 -0.66
N TYR A 157 16.05 -0.93 -0.40
CA TYR A 157 15.57 0.42 -0.65
C TYR A 157 16.58 1.22 -1.46
N VAL A 158 16.11 1.84 -2.53
CA VAL A 158 16.87 2.84 -3.32
C VAL A 158 16.11 4.15 -3.28
N GLU A 159 16.77 5.25 -2.93
CA GLU A 159 16.19 6.59 -3.01
C GLU A 159 15.88 6.92 -4.46
N TRP A 160 14.72 7.56 -4.70
CA TRP A 160 14.27 7.92 -6.04
C TRP A 160 14.11 9.43 -6.18
N LEU A 161 13.04 10.00 -5.60
CA LEU A 161 12.74 11.42 -5.72
C LEU A 161 12.54 12.06 -4.34
N GLU A 162 12.82 13.35 -4.26
CA GLU A 162 12.37 14.18 -3.15
C GLU A 162 10.98 14.76 -3.47
N ASP A 163 10.06 14.66 -2.54
CA ASP A 163 8.70 15.19 -2.59
C ASP A 163 8.54 16.29 -1.54
N GLU A 164 7.99 17.44 -1.94
CA GLU A 164 7.70 18.56 -1.04
C GLU A 164 6.20 18.62 -0.78
N LEU A 165 5.80 18.60 0.49
CA LEU A 165 4.42 18.87 0.89
C LEU A 165 4.24 20.37 1.12
N VAL A 166 3.12 20.90 0.62
CA VAL A 166 2.77 22.33 0.73
C VAL A 166 1.36 22.48 1.23
N VAL A 167 1.09 23.57 1.95
CA VAL A 167 -0.29 24.03 2.17
C VAL A 167 -0.83 24.51 0.83
N PHE A 168 -2.07 24.16 0.51
CA PHE A 168 -2.71 24.66 -0.69
C PHE A 168 -4.15 25.07 -0.44
N SER A 169 -4.66 25.97 -1.28
CA SER A 169 -6.00 26.55 -1.17
C SER A 169 -6.58 26.84 -2.55
N ASN A 170 -7.91 26.93 -2.61
CA ASN A 170 -8.66 27.41 -3.77
C ASN A 170 -8.66 28.96 -3.88
N LYS A 171 -8.13 29.67 -2.90
CA LYS A 171 -7.96 31.13 -2.91
C LYS A 171 -6.52 31.51 -2.60
N PRO A 172 -6.07 32.72 -2.98
CA PRO A 172 -4.70 33.14 -2.75
C PRO A 172 -4.25 32.99 -1.30
N LEU A 173 -3.00 32.54 -1.14
CA LEU A 173 -2.30 32.42 0.13
C LEU A 173 -1.03 33.27 0.10
N PRO A 174 -0.53 33.76 1.25
CA PRO A 174 0.83 34.28 1.33
C PRO A 174 1.84 33.20 0.99
N PRO A 175 3.02 33.52 0.47
CA PRO A 175 4.02 32.50 0.08
C PRO A 175 4.47 31.60 1.24
N THR A 176 4.39 32.12 2.48
CA THR A 176 4.77 31.41 3.70
C THR A 176 3.75 31.73 4.78
N LEU A 177 3.39 30.73 5.56
CA LEU A 177 2.51 30.78 6.72
C LEU A 177 3.30 30.42 7.98
N GLU A 178 3.02 31.06 9.09
CA GLU A 178 3.42 30.53 10.40
C GLU A 178 2.55 29.30 10.73
N PRO A 179 3.00 28.33 11.52
CA PRO A 179 2.17 27.19 11.91
C PRO A 179 0.83 27.62 12.54
N GLU A 180 0.84 28.68 13.35
CA GLU A 180 -0.32 29.24 14.04
C GLU A 180 -1.38 29.79 13.09
N ASP A 181 -0.99 30.33 11.94
CA ASP A 181 -1.92 30.88 10.93
C ASP A 181 -2.88 29.81 10.42
N LEU A 182 -2.49 28.52 10.49
CA LEU A 182 -3.34 27.41 10.04
C LEU A 182 -4.63 27.28 10.88
N LYS A 183 -4.66 27.80 12.10
CA LYS A 183 -5.83 27.76 12.97
C LYS A 183 -6.97 28.67 12.46
N ASP A 184 -6.61 29.68 11.66
CA ASP A 184 -7.57 30.64 11.09
C ASP A 184 -8.26 30.10 9.84
N TYR A 185 -7.77 28.99 9.29
CA TYR A 185 -8.33 28.36 8.08
C TYR A 185 -9.18 27.15 8.41
N LYS A 186 -10.24 26.95 7.65
CA LYS A 186 -10.95 25.66 7.60
C LYS A 186 -10.10 24.66 6.84
N MET A 187 -9.74 23.54 7.47
CA MET A 187 -8.89 22.52 6.87
C MET A 187 -9.67 21.31 6.39
N ILE A 188 -9.27 20.77 5.25
CA ILE A 188 -9.66 19.44 4.77
C ILE A 188 -8.45 18.53 4.91
N CYS A 189 -8.59 17.45 5.66
CA CYS A 189 -7.47 16.56 5.95
C CYS A 189 -7.55 15.22 5.21
N ARG A 190 -6.42 14.55 5.09
CA ARG A 190 -6.36 13.14 4.70
C ARG A 190 -6.80 12.26 5.87
N GLU A 191 -7.21 11.05 5.54
CA GLU A 191 -7.54 9.99 6.50
C GLU A 191 -6.38 9.69 7.46
N PRO A 192 -6.65 9.20 8.69
CA PRO A 192 -5.62 8.96 9.72
C PRO A 192 -4.49 8.04 9.27
N ASN A 193 -4.79 7.01 8.47
CA ASN A 193 -3.81 6.01 7.99
C ASN A 193 -3.10 6.43 6.69
N SER A 194 -3.21 7.68 6.29
CA SER A 194 -2.46 8.24 5.16
C SER A 194 -1.01 8.51 5.57
N SER A 195 -0.06 7.96 4.84
CA SER A 195 1.37 8.26 5.05
C SER A 195 1.71 9.75 4.90
N THR A 196 0.91 10.50 4.14
CA THR A 196 1.03 11.97 4.06
C THR A 196 0.60 12.61 5.38
N ARG A 197 -0.54 12.19 5.96
CA ARG A 197 -1.00 12.73 7.24
C ARG A 197 -0.07 12.34 8.39
N GLU A 198 0.42 11.10 8.42
CA GLU A 198 1.41 10.67 9.40
C GLU A 198 2.69 11.50 9.34
N PHE A 199 3.19 11.77 8.13
CA PHE A 199 4.38 12.57 7.93
C PHE A 199 4.18 14.03 8.40
N ILE A 200 3.04 14.64 8.07
CA ILE A 200 2.69 15.99 8.50
C ILE A 200 2.59 16.06 10.02
N LYS A 201 1.85 15.12 10.63
CA LYS A 201 1.68 15.05 12.09
C LYS A 201 3.03 15.00 12.79
N LYS A 202 3.93 14.13 12.35
CA LYS A 202 5.28 14.01 12.91
C LYS A 202 6.07 15.33 12.77
N ALA A 203 6.01 16.00 11.62
CA ALA A 203 6.70 17.26 11.42
C ALA A 203 6.17 18.38 12.33
N PHE A 204 4.86 18.41 12.61
CA PHE A 204 4.27 19.34 13.57
C PHE A 204 4.67 19.01 15.02
N GLU A 205 4.65 17.72 15.39
CA GLU A 205 5.08 17.26 16.73
C GLU A 205 6.55 17.62 17.02
N GLU A 206 7.43 17.51 16.02
CA GLU A 206 8.86 17.91 16.14
C GLU A 206 9.03 19.43 16.41
N GLN A 207 8.05 20.26 16.08
CA GLN A 207 8.00 21.70 16.35
C GLN A 207 7.07 22.05 17.52
N HIS A 208 6.62 21.06 18.29
CA HIS A 208 5.71 21.24 19.43
C HIS A 208 4.37 21.91 19.05
N PHE A 209 3.92 21.78 17.79
CA PHE A 209 2.63 22.28 17.34
C PHE A 209 1.55 21.19 17.46
N GLU A 210 0.46 21.54 18.14
CA GLU A 210 -0.66 20.63 18.40
C GLU A 210 -1.65 20.61 17.23
N CYS A 211 -1.67 19.50 16.47
CA CYS A 211 -2.60 19.31 15.35
C CYS A 211 -4.08 19.34 15.77
N ASP A 212 -4.38 19.04 17.03
CA ASP A 212 -5.76 19.00 17.55
C ASP A 212 -6.38 20.39 17.66
N THR A 213 -5.58 21.46 17.55
CA THR A 213 -6.05 22.86 17.52
C THR A 213 -6.50 23.31 16.14
N LEU A 214 -6.29 22.49 15.11
CA LEU A 214 -6.67 22.84 13.73
C LEU A 214 -8.17 22.69 13.51
N ASN A 215 -8.77 23.64 12.77
CA ASN A 215 -10.19 23.66 12.42
C ASN A 215 -10.47 22.68 11.25
N ILE A 216 -10.61 21.38 11.56
CA ILE A 216 -10.84 20.33 10.57
C ILE A 216 -12.31 20.30 10.15
N LEU A 217 -12.59 20.72 8.91
CA LEU A 217 -13.92 20.72 8.31
C LEU A 217 -14.34 19.31 7.85
N SER A 218 -13.43 18.56 7.24
CA SER A 218 -13.71 17.21 6.73
C SER A 218 -12.45 16.38 6.53
N VAL A 219 -12.65 15.05 6.36
CA VAL A 219 -11.60 14.07 6.08
C VAL A 219 -11.87 13.38 4.75
N VAL A 220 -10.86 13.29 3.89
CA VAL A 220 -10.96 12.73 2.53
C VAL A 220 -9.92 11.63 2.30
N HIS A 221 -10.37 10.54 1.69
CA HIS A 221 -9.63 9.27 1.58
C HIS A 221 -8.73 9.13 0.34
N ASN A 222 -8.29 10.10 -0.32
CA ASN A 222 -7.17 10.03 -1.28
C ASN A 222 -6.75 11.42 -1.73
N SER A 223 -5.55 11.53 -2.29
CA SER A 223 -4.98 12.82 -2.70
C SER A 223 -5.75 13.48 -3.83
N THR A 224 -6.27 12.71 -4.77
CA THR A 224 -7.03 13.24 -5.91
C THR A 224 -8.37 13.81 -5.45
N ALA A 225 -9.12 13.08 -4.63
CA ALA A 225 -10.36 13.56 -4.05
C ALA A 225 -10.13 14.80 -3.18
N LEU A 226 -9.07 14.82 -2.36
CA LEU A 226 -8.69 15.97 -1.55
C LEU A 226 -8.45 17.22 -2.41
N LYS A 227 -7.67 17.09 -3.50
CA LYS A 227 -7.42 18.18 -4.44
C LYS A 227 -8.72 18.75 -4.99
N PHE A 228 -9.59 17.90 -5.49
CA PHE A 228 -10.87 18.37 -6.06
C PHE A 228 -11.83 18.92 -5.02
N THR A 229 -11.85 18.39 -3.80
CA THR A 229 -12.67 18.93 -2.71
C THR A 229 -12.23 20.35 -2.36
N VAL A 230 -10.92 20.61 -2.23
CA VAL A 230 -10.41 21.97 -2.00
C VAL A 230 -10.72 22.86 -3.20
N MET A 231 -10.44 22.43 -4.41
CA MET A 231 -10.59 23.22 -5.63
C MET A 231 -12.03 23.66 -5.87
N ASN A 232 -13.03 22.83 -5.54
CA ASN A 232 -14.44 23.10 -5.76
C ASN A 232 -15.17 23.70 -4.54
N SER A 233 -14.46 23.99 -3.46
CA SER A 233 -15.06 24.62 -2.28
C SER A 233 -15.46 26.07 -2.56
N GLN A 234 -16.64 26.48 -2.09
CA GLN A 234 -17.11 27.85 -2.23
C GLN A 234 -16.36 28.81 -1.29
N GLU A 235 -16.12 28.36 -0.07
CA GLU A 235 -15.34 29.10 0.93
C GLU A 235 -13.84 28.85 0.72
N GLN A 236 -13.01 29.72 1.33
CA GLN A 236 -11.58 29.46 1.40
C GLN A 236 -11.34 28.29 2.36
N VAL A 237 -10.74 27.25 1.84
CA VAL A 237 -10.28 26.10 2.61
C VAL A 237 -8.83 25.81 2.29
N VAL A 238 -8.14 25.20 3.24
CA VAL A 238 -6.76 24.77 3.06
C VAL A 238 -6.59 23.27 3.28
N SER A 239 -5.54 22.72 2.72
CA SER A 239 -5.07 21.38 3.05
C SER A 239 -3.55 21.29 2.82
N ILE A 240 -2.95 20.18 3.23
CA ILE A 240 -1.51 19.91 3.01
C ILE A 240 -1.36 18.66 2.16
N ILE A 241 -0.63 18.79 1.05
CA ILE A 241 -0.46 17.71 0.07
C ILE A 241 0.89 17.83 -0.62
N SER A 242 1.30 16.77 -1.31
CA SER A 242 2.44 16.80 -2.23
C SER A 242 2.22 17.84 -3.33
N LYS A 243 3.20 18.69 -3.56
CA LYS A 243 3.20 19.70 -4.61
C LYS A 243 3.01 19.11 -6.00
N MET A 244 3.46 17.86 -6.20
CA MET A 244 3.27 17.13 -7.46
C MET A 244 1.81 16.90 -7.80
N VAL A 245 0.94 16.71 -6.78
CA VAL A 245 -0.51 16.47 -6.98
C VAL A 245 -1.24 17.67 -7.57
N ILE A 246 -0.74 18.86 -7.29
CA ILE A 246 -1.36 20.14 -7.68
C ILE A 246 -0.51 20.96 -8.66
N LYS A 247 0.52 20.33 -9.26
CA LYS A 247 1.50 20.99 -10.13
C LYS A 247 0.83 21.77 -11.27
N ASP A 248 -0.13 21.16 -11.94
CA ASP A 248 -0.80 21.75 -13.08
C ASP A 248 -1.75 22.86 -12.66
N GLU A 249 -2.51 22.65 -11.58
CA GLU A 249 -3.42 23.65 -11.05
C GLU A 249 -2.70 24.89 -10.50
N LEU A 250 -1.50 24.73 -9.96
CA LEU A 250 -0.63 25.86 -9.57
C LEU A 250 -0.19 26.66 -10.79
N ARG A 251 0.23 25.99 -11.87
CA ARG A 251 0.62 26.63 -13.12
C ARG A 251 -0.54 27.38 -13.76
N GLU A 252 -1.74 26.81 -13.70
CA GLU A 252 -2.97 27.40 -14.22
C GLU A 252 -3.62 28.41 -13.27
N LYS A 253 -3.03 28.68 -12.09
CA LYS A 253 -3.55 29.56 -11.05
C LYS A 253 -4.96 29.19 -10.56
N LYS A 254 -5.34 27.93 -10.65
CA LYS A 254 -6.59 27.38 -10.09
C LYS A 254 -6.47 27.06 -8.61
N LEU A 255 -5.24 26.77 -8.17
CA LEU A 255 -4.88 26.56 -6.78
C LEU A 255 -3.66 27.41 -6.42
N PHE A 256 -3.52 27.70 -5.14
CA PHE A 256 -2.43 28.50 -4.57
C PHE A 256 -1.75 27.68 -3.48
N ALA A 257 -0.43 27.87 -3.33
CA ALA A 257 0.35 27.11 -2.36
C ALA A 257 1.21 28.03 -1.48
N ALA A 258 1.41 27.60 -0.25
CA ALA A 258 2.28 28.23 0.73
C ALA A 258 3.18 27.18 1.40
N ARG A 259 4.37 27.61 1.86
CA ARG A 259 5.20 26.82 2.78
C ARG A 259 4.84 27.16 4.21
N ILE A 260 5.12 26.25 5.14
CA ILE A 260 5.02 26.54 6.57
C ILE A 260 6.42 26.84 7.08
N LYS A 261 6.58 28.00 7.71
CA LYS A 261 7.84 28.46 8.26
C LYS A 261 8.32 27.53 9.39
N GLY A 262 9.60 27.23 9.40
CA GLY A 262 10.20 26.36 10.40
C GLY A 262 9.92 24.86 10.19
N LEU A 263 9.00 24.46 9.31
CA LEU A 263 8.71 23.05 9.04
C LEU A 263 9.43 22.55 7.80
N ASN A 264 10.17 21.44 7.96
CA ASN A 264 10.72 20.72 6.81
C ASN A 264 9.71 19.67 6.34
N LEU A 265 8.90 20.03 5.35
CA LEU A 265 7.90 19.14 4.76
C LEU A 265 8.42 18.44 3.49
N LYS A 266 9.71 18.24 3.38
CA LYS A 266 10.35 17.45 2.32
C LYS A 266 10.50 16.02 2.77
N ARG A 267 10.10 15.09 1.92
CA ARG A 267 10.25 13.65 2.16
C ARG A 267 10.87 12.96 0.96
N LYS A 268 11.59 11.88 1.22
CA LYS A 268 12.13 11.03 0.16
C LYS A 268 11.09 9.98 -0.24
N THR A 269 11.09 9.65 -1.52
CA THR A 269 10.42 8.48 -2.06
C THR A 269 11.45 7.41 -2.37
N TYR A 270 11.05 6.15 -2.32
CA TYR A 270 11.95 5.01 -2.41
C TYR A 270 11.40 3.98 -3.38
N ILE A 271 12.31 3.29 -4.06
CA ILE A 271 12.05 2.04 -4.75
C ILE A 271 12.36 0.91 -3.78
N VAL A 272 11.42 -0.01 -3.64
CA VAL A 272 11.50 -1.14 -2.70
C VAL A 272 11.37 -2.44 -3.47
N TYR A 273 12.26 -3.39 -3.19
CA TYR A 273 12.25 -4.73 -3.80
C TYR A 273 12.86 -5.76 -2.84
N LYS A 274 12.52 -7.03 -3.05
CA LYS A 274 13.02 -8.15 -2.24
C LYS A 274 14.39 -8.61 -2.73
N GLU A 275 14.49 -8.94 -4.00
CA GLU A 275 15.71 -9.40 -4.66
C GLU A 275 15.88 -8.64 -5.98
N GLU A 276 17.12 -8.31 -6.33
CA GLU A 276 17.40 -7.64 -7.59
C GLU A 276 17.36 -8.64 -8.76
N THR A 277 16.35 -8.52 -9.61
CA THR A 277 16.26 -9.26 -10.88
C THR A 277 16.88 -8.45 -12.01
N LYS A 278 17.02 -9.05 -13.19
CA LYS A 278 17.51 -8.35 -14.40
C LYS A 278 16.65 -7.14 -14.73
N GLU A 279 15.34 -7.27 -14.63
CA GLU A 279 14.37 -6.21 -14.89
C GLU A 279 14.49 -5.07 -13.87
N ILE A 280 14.57 -5.40 -12.57
CA ILE A 280 14.77 -4.43 -11.50
C ILE A 280 16.09 -3.70 -11.69
N GLY A 281 17.18 -4.42 -11.94
CA GLY A 281 18.49 -3.82 -12.19
C GLY A 281 18.48 -2.85 -13.37
N ALA A 282 17.78 -3.18 -14.46
CA ALA A 282 17.59 -2.28 -15.60
C ALA A 282 16.85 -0.99 -15.22
N ILE A 283 15.73 -1.10 -14.47
CA ILE A 283 14.97 0.06 -13.99
C ILE A 283 15.83 0.92 -13.06
N LEU A 284 16.55 0.30 -12.11
CA LEU A 284 17.42 1.04 -11.18
C LEU A 284 18.55 1.78 -11.88
N LYS A 285 19.14 1.17 -12.91
CA LYS A 285 20.18 1.82 -13.73
C LYS A 285 19.63 3.04 -14.47
N PHE A 286 18.45 2.93 -15.07
CA PHE A 286 17.78 4.04 -15.75
C PHE A 286 17.47 5.21 -14.79
N ILE A 287 17.05 4.91 -13.59
CA ILE A 287 16.68 5.94 -12.59
C ILE A 287 17.92 6.69 -12.05
N ARG A 288 19.09 6.04 -12.06
CA ARG A 288 20.35 6.65 -11.60
C ARG A 288 21.09 7.44 -12.70
N SER A 289 20.69 7.28 -13.96
CA SER A 289 21.25 8.00 -15.12
C SER A 289 20.60 9.38 -15.30
#